data_7527d04f01d7097b9868cfd623959150
#
_entry.id   7527d04f01d7097b9868cfd623959150
#
_cell.length_a   1.000
_cell.length_b   1.000
_cell.length_c   1.000
_cell.angle_alpha   90.00
_cell.angle_beta   90.00
_cell.angle_gamma   90.00
#
_symmetry.space_group_name_H-M   'P 1'
#
loop_
_entity.id
_entity.type
_entity.pdbx_description
1 polymer ?
#
loop_
_entity_poly.entity_id
_entity_poly.type
_entity_poly.pdbx_seq_one_letter_code
_entity_poly.pdbx_strand_id
1 'polypeptide(L)' 'MFRSYTARYTKLDSGYMGQLVEWPEVISEGEDIEECRSMLRDALDEMILAYREQGFEIPFV' A
#
# COMPACT_ATOMS: atom_id res chain seq x y z
N MET A 1 6.56 -10.35 -14.51
CA MET A 1 7.42 -10.50 -13.34
C MET A 1 6.62 -10.35 -12.06
N PHE A 2 6.91 -11.20 -11.14
CA PHE A 2 6.16 -11.29 -9.89
C PHE A 2 6.85 -10.46 -8.81
N ARG A 3 6.05 -9.66 -8.10
CA ARG A 3 6.58 -8.85 -7.01
C ARG A 3 5.69 -8.98 -5.81
N SER A 4 6.30 -9.00 -4.65
CA SER A 4 5.58 -9.10 -3.40
C SER A 4 5.99 -7.98 -2.46
N TYR A 5 5.01 -7.41 -1.80
CA TYR A 5 5.24 -6.42 -0.76
C TYR A 5 4.65 -6.92 0.54
N THR A 6 5.27 -6.51 1.62
CA THR A 6 4.81 -6.88 2.96
C THR A 6 3.96 -5.74 3.51
N ALA A 7 2.74 -6.05 3.90
CA ALA A 7 1.84 -5.05 4.47
C ALA A 7 1.89 -5.13 5.99
N ARG A 8 1.95 -3.98 6.63
CA ARG A 8 1.86 -3.88 8.08
C ARG A 8 0.56 -3.19 8.43
N TYR A 9 -0.24 -3.80 9.29
CA TYR A 9 -1.50 -3.24 9.72
C TYR A 9 -1.40 -2.78 11.16
N THR A 10 -1.93 -1.60 11.43
CA THR A 10 -1.94 -1.02 12.78
C THR A 10 -3.39 -0.71 13.15
N LYS A 11 -3.80 -1.17 14.34
CA LYS A 11 -5.14 -0.88 14.81
C LYS A 11 -5.22 0.57 15.29
N LEU A 12 -6.25 1.26 14.81
CA LEU A 12 -6.56 2.62 15.23
C LEU A 12 -7.80 2.61 16.11
N ASP A 13 -8.17 3.78 16.65
CA ASP A 13 -9.38 3.89 17.45
C ASP A 13 -10.62 3.55 16.64
N SER A 14 -10.64 3.89 15.36
CA SER A 14 -11.80 3.69 14.51
C SER A 14 -11.47 2.92 13.25
N GLY A 15 -10.64 1.88 13.36
CA GLY A 15 -10.35 1.07 12.20
C GLY A 15 -8.89 0.63 12.17
N TYR A 16 -8.36 0.54 10.95
CA TYR A 16 -6.99 0.05 10.74
C TYR A 16 -6.28 0.92 9.73
N MET A 17 -4.96 1.01 9.90
CA MET A 17 -4.08 1.62 8.92
C MET A 17 -3.19 0.53 8.34
N GLY A 18 -3.00 0.57 7.03
CA GLY A 18 -2.09 -0.35 6.36
C GLY A 18 -0.98 0.40 5.67
N GLN A 19 0.21 -0.17 5.68
CA GLN A 19 1.37 0.48 5.09
C GLN A 19 2.31 -0.60 4.57
N LEU A 20 2.89 -0.36 3.39
CA LEU A 20 3.87 -1.29 2.85
C LEU A 20 5.21 -1.08 3.53
N VAL A 21 5.84 -2.19 3.93
CA VAL A 21 7.14 -2.13 4.60
C VAL A 21 8.22 -1.68 3.61
N GLU A 22 8.21 -2.25 2.41
CA GLU A 22 9.23 -1.96 1.39
C GLU A 22 8.99 -0.64 0.68
N TRP A 23 7.78 -0.11 0.78
CA TRP A 23 7.41 1.14 0.12
C TRP A 23 6.51 1.93 1.06
N PRO A 24 7.09 2.57 2.10
CA PRO A 24 6.28 3.18 3.18
C PRO A 24 5.37 4.32 2.74
N GLU A 25 5.58 4.85 1.55
CA GLU A 25 4.69 5.89 1.03
C GLU A 25 3.33 5.34 0.63
N VAL A 26 3.22 4.03 0.42
CA VAL A 26 1.96 3.40 0.10
C VAL A 26 1.24 3.07 1.40
N ILE A 27 0.19 3.82 1.70
CA ILE A 27 -0.50 3.76 2.97
C ILE A 27 -2.00 3.95 2.73
N SER A 28 -2.81 3.30 3.55
CA SER A 28 -4.25 3.45 3.46
C SER A 28 -4.91 3.18 4.80
N GLU A 29 -6.23 3.37 4.87
CA GLU A 29 -7.02 3.12 6.06
C GLU A 29 -8.30 2.39 5.67
N GLY A 30 -8.89 1.71 6.65
CA GLY A 30 -10.16 1.03 6.46
C GLY A 30 -10.79 0.76 7.80
N GLU A 31 -12.09 0.45 7.79
CA GLU A 31 -12.82 0.18 9.03
C GLU A 31 -12.46 -1.18 9.60
N ASP A 32 -12.10 -2.12 8.74
CA ASP A 32 -11.62 -3.42 9.17
C ASP A 32 -10.42 -3.80 8.31
N ILE A 33 -9.83 -4.96 8.63
CA ILE A 33 -8.60 -5.37 7.95
C ILE A 33 -8.85 -5.67 6.48
N GLU A 34 -10.00 -6.25 6.15
CA GLU A 34 -10.29 -6.56 4.74
C GLU A 34 -10.44 -5.29 3.91
N GLU A 35 -11.15 -4.31 4.44
CA GLU A 35 -11.28 -3.05 3.73
C GLU A 35 -9.94 -2.35 3.60
N CYS A 36 -9.18 -2.34 4.69
CA CYS A 36 -7.87 -1.71 4.68
C CYS A 36 -6.95 -2.36 3.65
N ARG A 37 -7.00 -3.69 3.55
CA ARG A 37 -6.19 -4.42 2.58
C ARG A 37 -6.60 -4.07 1.15
N SER A 38 -7.89 -3.99 0.89
CA SER A 38 -8.40 -3.63 -0.43
C SER A 38 -7.96 -2.22 -0.81
N MET A 39 -8.09 -1.29 0.13
CA MET A 39 -7.67 0.09 -0.12
C MET A 39 -6.17 0.20 -0.29
N LEU A 40 -5.41 -0.61 0.43
CA LEU A 40 -3.96 -0.60 0.30
C LEU A 40 -3.54 -1.11 -1.09
N ARG A 41 -4.24 -2.12 -1.59
CA ARG A 41 -3.97 -2.63 -2.94
C ARG A 41 -4.26 -1.55 -3.98
N ASP A 42 -5.37 -0.83 -3.83
CA ASP A 42 -5.69 0.25 -4.74
C ASP A 42 -4.64 1.35 -4.68
N ALA A 43 -4.19 1.68 -3.48
CA ALA A 43 -3.15 2.69 -3.31
C ALA A 43 -1.85 2.26 -3.98
N LEU A 44 -1.51 0.98 -3.87
CA LEU A 44 -0.31 0.46 -4.53
C LEU A 44 -0.42 0.58 -6.04
N ASP A 45 -1.58 0.20 -6.60
CA ASP A 45 -1.77 0.27 -8.04
C ASP A 45 -1.65 1.71 -8.54
N GLU A 46 -2.24 2.66 -7.81
CA GLU A 46 -2.16 4.07 -8.18
C GLU A 46 -0.73 4.59 -8.11
N MET A 47 0.00 4.17 -7.08
CA MET A 47 1.38 4.63 -6.91
C MET A 47 2.28 4.07 -8.00
N ILE A 48 2.07 2.81 -8.38
CA ILE A 48 2.82 2.20 -9.46
C ILE A 48 2.58 2.98 -10.76
N LEU A 49 1.33 3.30 -11.03
CA LEU A 49 0.98 4.03 -12.24
C LEU A 49 1.62 5.42 -12.25
N ALA A 50 1.54 6.11 -11.12
CA ALA A 50 2.11 7.46 -11.02
C ALA A 50 3.62 7.44 -11.23
N TYR A 51 4.30 6.46 -10.62
CA TYR A 51 5.75 6.35 -10.76
C TYR A 51 6.15 6.04 -12.20
N ARG A 52 5.38 5.17 -12.87
CA ARG A 52 5.64 4.86 -14.27
C ARG A 52 5.50 6.08 -15.15
N GLU A 53 4.47 6.87 -14.92
CA GLU A 53 4.22 8.05 -15.73
C GLU A 53 5.31 9.09 -15.57
N GLN A 54 5.93 9.15 -14.39
CA GLN A 54 6.98 10.12 -14.13
C GLN A 54 8.38 9.55 -14.34
N GLY A 55 8.47 8.28 -14.69
CA GLY A 55 9.77 7.66 -14.92
C GLY A 55 10.55 7.38 -13.66
N PHE A 56 9.87 7.34 -12.50
CA PHE A 56 10.53 7.03 -11.24
C PHE A 56 10.72 5.51 -11.11
N GLU A 57 11.75 5.14 -10.37
CA GLU A 57 12.02 3.75 -10.09
C GLU A 57 11.09 3.24 -9.00
N ILE A 58 10.45 2.09 -9.24
CA ILE A 58 9.53 1.49 -8.28
C ILE A 58 10.31 0.65 -7.28
N PRO A 59 10.22 0.95 -5.97
CA PRO A 59 10.94 0.16 -4.97
C PRO A 59 10.35 -1.25 -4.84
N PHE A 60 11.22 -2.23 -4.64
CA PHE A 60 10.78 -3.59 -4.38
C PHE A 60 11.94 -4.35 -3.75
N VAL A 61 11.62 -5.51 -3.19
CA VAL A 61 12.64 -6.38 -2.61
C VAL A 61 13.01 -7.50 -3.56
#